data_d9a34628c4185cbffddf436ec0d5536a
#
_entry.id   d9a34628c4185cbffddf436ec0d5536a
#
_cell.length_a   1.000
_cell.length_b   1.000
_cell.length_c   1.000
_cell.angle_alpha   90.00
_cell.angle_beta   90.00
_cell.angle_gamma   90.00
#
_symmetry.space_group_name_H-M   'P 1'
#
loop_
_entity.id
_entity.type
_entity.pdbx_description
1 polymer ?
#
loop_
_entity_poly.entity_id
_entity_poly.type
_entity_poly.pdbx_seq_one_letter_code
_entity_poly.pdbx_strand_id
1 'polypeptide(L)'
;MDRPELAGVHPADGHPDHPRLAPPYIERDADTVLRQAVHENGFVLIVGESTAGKTRLAYEVARSCFPRYAFVRPMARPALAHAIQVAKRCRRAVLWLDDLENYLGVDGVTTSALAELIQRRPGRVVVLATMRSQEVRRYEAREESRLTGSDRDAWRVQREVLHMAAQVQLERRWSVGEQDRAEAHKADPRIGLALTSCDRFGLAEVVAAGPELLAAWQNAWAPGANPRGAAIVAAAVDCRRSGLRRPVSRQWLQDFHLPYLAERGGPDLQPEPFDEAMRWACTAAYATSGLLIGNYSQGYVAFDYLLNAPQLLPVPDHLWDALLSQAEPVDAYDMGLLAHQSNRLEQATAALERAWQGGVSGADFLLAIAVGDRGRPREAARALEGVMRRRRAQLGPHHPDTLASVHQWAFFIGEAGDAETAATAFGELVAAATAALGAGHADTLAARHQQAYFTGEAGDTEAAVQQLTALLSDRTELEGPDHPQVLAGRRSLIWFSSLTGDLAAAEQQLRQLVVDAQRALAAEDPHMLAIRSTQADFIARAGRAHEATGLFTQLATERSNLLGRDHPHALHTRLQRVQGLMSTGGHEQARQELDQIVEDAQRVLEPGHHHLSFAHHLLSQLQLP
;
A
#
# COMPACT_ATOMS: atom_id res chain seq x y z
N MET A 1 -21.61 -27.75 5.54
CA MET A 1 -21.64 -26.30 5.17
C MET A 1 -23.06 -25.73 5.20
N ASP A 2 -23.83 -26.01 6.23
CA ASP A 2 -25.26 -25.56 6.27
C ASP A 2 -25.45 -24.25 7.05
N ARG A 3 -24.35 -23.60 7.46
CA ARG A 3 -24.37 -22.36 8.23
C ARG A 3 -23.46 -21.31 7.55
N PRO A 4 -24.04 -20.44 6.73
CA PRO A 4 -23.29 -19.39 6.01
C PRO A 4 -22.56 -18.42 6.94
N GLU A 5 -23.09 -18.20 8.15
CA GLU A 5 -22.48 -17.31 9.15
C GLU A 5 -21.09 -17.81 9.61
N LEU A 6 -20.89 -19.14 9.65
CA LEU A 6 -19.58 -19.70 9.98
C LEU A 6 -18.53 -19.44 8.89
N ALA A 7 -18.95 -19.18 7.67
CA ALA A 7 -18.10 -18.78 6.57
C ALA A 7 -17.82 -17.25 6.53
N GLY A 8 -18.45 -16.47 7.40
CA GLY A 8 -18.35 -15.01 7.37
C GLY A 8 -19.39 -14.32 6.49
N VAL A 9 -20.37 -15.08 5.98
CA VAL A 9 -21.51 -14.50 5.27
C VAL A 9 -22.39 -13.80 6.32
N HIS A 10 -22.52 -12.49 6.20
CA HIS A 10 -23.40 -11.74 7.09
C HIS A 10 -24.85 -12.15 6.88
N PRO A 11 -25.58 -12.52 7.95
CA PRO A 11 -27.02 -12.73 7.85
C PRO A 11 -27.69 -11.40 7.51
N ALA A 12 -28.57 -11.39 6.57
CA ALA A 12 -29.48 -10.26 6.36
C ALA A 12 -30.54 -10.31 7.44
N ASP A 13 -30.53 -9.36 8.37
CA ASP A 13 -31.49 -9.34 9.47
C ASP A 13 -32.92 -8.99 9.01
N GLY A 14 -33.84 -9.58 9.73
CA GLY A 14 -35.19 -9.76 9.40
C GLY A 14 -36.01 -8.53 9.03
N HIS A 15 -36.57 -8.56 7.85
CA HIS A 15 -37.92 -8.06 7.65
C HIS A 15 -38.84 -8.82 8.62
N PRO A 16 -39.83 -8.17 9.28
CA PRO A 16 -40.73 -8.82 10.24
C PRO A 16 -41.35 -10.12 9.73
N ASP A 17 -41.56 -10.23 8.42
CA ASP A 17 -42.17 -11.39 7.78
C ASP A 17 -41.16 -12.46 7.31
N HIS A 18 -39.85 -12.17 7.39
CA HIS A 18 -38.77 -13.08 6.98
C HIS A 18 -37.65 -13.12 8.00
N PRO A 19 -37.88 -13.72 9.18
CA PRO A 19 -36.88 -13.73 10.25
C PRO A 19 -35.68 -14.60 9.87
N ARG A 20 -34.50 -13.99 9.85
CA ARG A 20 -33.15 -14.63 9.94
C ARG A 20 -32.64 -15.49 8.78
N LEU A 21 -33.26 -15.53 7.63
CA LEU A 21 -32.68 -16.22 6.48
C LEU A 21 -31.93 -15.22 5.60
N ALA A 22 -30.71 -15.58 5.19
CA ALA A 22 -30.03 -14.83 4.13
C ALA A 22 -30.95 -14.76 2.90
N PRO A 23 -31.00 -13.61 2.18
CA PRO A 23 -31.83 -13.51 0.97
C PRO A 23 -31.44 -14.61 -0.01
N PRO A 24 -32.36 -14.99 -0.92
CA PRO A 24 -32.04 -15.91 -2.00
C PRO A 24 -30.76 -15.52 -2.69
N TYR A 25 -29.91 -16.49 -2.95
CA TYR A 25 -28.69 -16.24 -3.73
C TYR A 25 -29.04 -16.02 -5.18
N ILE A 26 -28.60 -14.90 -5.71
CA ILE A 26 -28.72 -14.58 -7.13
C ILE A 26 -27.39 -14.93 -7.79
N GLU A 27 -27.43 -15.83 -8.73
CA GLU A 27 -26.22 -16.27 -9.44
C GLU A 27 -25.55 -15.09 -10.17
N ARG A 28 -24.25 -14.91 -9.90
CA ARG A 28 -23.44 -13.84 -10.48
C ARG A 28 -22.81 -14.34 -11.79
N ASP A 29 -22.47 -13.44 -12.69
CA ASP A 29 -21.76 -13.80 -13.92
C ASP A 29 -20.40 -14.44 -13.62
N ALA A 30 -19.79 -14.08 -12.51
CA ALA A 30 -18.56 -14.67 -12.01
C ALA A 30 -18.69 -16.12 -11.49
N ASP A 31 -19.91 -16.63 -11.23
CA ASP A 31 -20.12 -18.00 -10.73
C ASP A 31 -19.49 -19.06 -11.63
N THR A 32 -19.73 -18.97 -12.93
CA THR A 32 -19.22 -19.93 -13.91
C THR A 32 -17.69 -19.93 -13.93
N VAL A 33 -17.08 -18.74 -13.96
CA VAL A 33 -15.62 -18.57 -13.94
C VAL A 33 -15.03 -19.11 -12.66
N LEU A 34 -15.65 -18.80 -11.50
CA LEU A 34 -15.19 -19.29 -10.21
C LEU A 34 -15.30 -20.81 -10.09
N ARG A 35 -16.41 -21.42 -10.56
CA ARG A 35 -16.58 -22.89 -10.59
C ARG A 35 -15.50 -23.56 -11.42
N GLN A 36 -15.17 -23.02 -12.58
CA GLN A 36 -14.08 -23.51 -13.39
C GLN A 36 -12.74 -23.36 -12.66
N ALA A 37 -12.45 -22.16 -12.16
CA ALA A 37 -11.20 -21.86 -11.47
C ALA A 37 -10.92 -22.79 -10.27
N VAL A 38 -11.92 -23.10 -9.44
CA VAL A 38 -11.74 -23.98 -8.28
C VAL A 38 -11.53 -25.46 -8.63
N HIS A 39 -11.90 -25.87 -9.84
CA HIS A 39 -11.62 -27.22 -10.34
C HIS A 39 -10.24 -27.33 -10.98
N GLU A 40 -9.78 -26.27 -11.64
CA GLU A 40 -8.50 -26.24 -12.36
C GLU A 40 -7.32 -25.84 -11.45
N ASN A 41 -7.59 -25.03 -10.42
CA ASN A 41 -6.55 -24.46 -9.59
C ASN A 41 -6.72 -24.85 -8.12
N GLY A 42 -5.60 -25.10 -7.46
CA GLY A 42 -5.59 -25.41 -6.02
C GLY A 42 -5.74 -24.19 -5.12
N PHE A 43 -5.51 -22.98 -5.64
CA PHE A 43 -5.69 -21.72 -4.93
C PHE A 43 -6.43 -20.71 -5.80
N VAL A 44 -7.58 -20.23 -5.32
CA VAL A 44 -8.41 -19.26 -6.02
C VAL A 44 -8.69 -18.06 -5.10
N LEU A 45 -8.54 -16.86 -5.64
CA LEU A 45 -8.75 -15.59 -4.96
C LEU A 45 -9.87 -14.81 -5.65
N ILE A 46 -10.94 -14.52 -4.89
CA ILE A 46 -12.02 -13.66 -5.38
C ILE A 46 -11.71 -12.22 -4.99
N VAL A 47 -11.56 -11.37 -5.99
CA VAL A 47 -11.23 -9.94 -5.84
C VAL A 47 -12.45 -9.10 -6.18
N GLY A 48 -12.77 -8.13 -5.36
CA GLY A 48 -13.87 -7.20 -5.61
C GLY A 48 -13.96 -6.12 -4.54
N GLU A 49 -14.73 -5.07 -4.79
CA GLU A 49 -14.91 -3.99 -3.83
C GLU A 49 -15.57 -4.47 -2.52
N SER A 50 -15.54 -3.64 -1.48
CA SER A 50 -16.31 -3.91 -0.25
C SER A 50 -17.78 -4.08 -0.62
N THR A 51 -18.48 -4.99 0.06
CA THR A 51 -19.91 -5.29 -0.19
C THR A 51 -20.28 -5.79 -1.59
N ALA A 52 -19.31 -6.17 -2.44
CA ALA A 52 -19.59 -6.78 -3.75
C ALA A 52 -20.24 -8.17 -3.66
N GLY A 53 -20.22 -8.81 -2.48
CA GLY A 53 -20.77 -10.15 -2.27
C GLY A 53 -19.76 -11.29 -2.40
N LYS A 54 -18.45 -11.00 -2.32
CA LYS A 54 -17.35 -11.99 -2.46
C LYS A 54 -17.51 -13.22 -1.58
N THR A 55 -17.71 -13.00 -0.28
CA THR A 55 -17.86 -14.06 0.72
C THR A 55 -19.09 -14.93 0.44
N ARG A 56 -20.20 -14.32 -0.03
CA ARG A 56 -21.40 -15.06 -0.41
C ARG A 56 -21.16 -15.92 -1.65
N LEU A 57 -20.60 -15.35 -2.71
CA LEU A 57 -20.24 -16.08 -3.93
C LEU A 57 -19.32 -17.26 -3.62
N ALA A 58 -18.24 -17.00 -2.87
CA ALA A 58 -17.29 -18.04 -2.45
C ALA A 58 -17.98 -19.17 -1.70
N TYR A 59 -18.87 -18.83 -0.75
CA TYR A 59 -19.62 -19.80 0.04
C TYR A 59 -20.53 -20.69 -0.83
N GLU A 60 -21.29 -20.12 -1.73
CA GLU A 60 -22.23 -20.87 -2.57
C GLU A 60 -21.48 -21.81 -3.53
N VAL A 61 -20.36 -21.35 -4.09
CA VAL A 61 -19.50 -22.20 -4.93
C VAL A 61 -18.83 -23.30 -4.09
N ALA A 62 -18.29 -22.97 -2.92
CA ALA A 62 -17.69 -23.99 -2.04
C ALA A 62 -18.73 -25.05 -1.63
N ARG A 63 -19.94 -24.63 -1.26
CA ARG A 63 -21.04 -25.52 -0.88
C ARG A 63 -21.45 -26.47 -1.99
N SER A 64 -21.54 -25.95 -3.22
CA SER A 64 -21.99 -26.76 -4.37
C SER A 64 -20.89 -27.65 -4.96
N CYS A 65 -19.64 -27.13 -5.08
CA CYS A 65 -18.53 -27.88 -5.67
C CYS A 65 -17.87 -28.88 -4.69
N PHE A 66 -17.89 -28.56 -3.39
CA PHE A 66 -17.14 -29.32 -2.36
C PHE A 66 -18.02 -29.80 -1.19
N PRO A 67 -19.21 -30.42 -1.40
CA PRO A 67 -20.15 -30.75 -0.31
C PRO A 67 -19.61 -31.78 0.69
N ARG A 68 -18.56 -32.53 0.31
CA ARG A 68 -17.95 -33.58 1.14
C ARG A 68 -16.55 -33.22 1.64
N TYR A 69 -16.10 -31.96 1.49
CA TYR A 69 -14.82 -31.49 1.99
C TYR A 69 -14.97 -30.94 3.42
N ALA A 70 -13.94 -31.13 4.22
CA ALA A 70 -13.86 -30.47 5.51
C ALA A 70 -13.66 -28.96 5.28
N PHE A 71 -14.45 -28.13 5.96
CA PHE A 71 -14.31 -26.69 5.90
C PHE A 71 -13.39 -26.22 7.04
N VAL A 72 -12.25 -25.67 6.70
CA VAL A 72 -11.22 -25.23 7.65
C VAL A 72 -11.05 -23.73 7.52
N ARG A 73 -11.46 -22.98 8.54
CA ARG A 73 -11.34 -21.52 8.62
C ARG A 73 -10.51 -21.14 9.84
N PRO A 74 -9.34 -20.48 9.69
CA PRO A 74 -8.66 -19.86 10.82
C PRO A 74 -9.49 -18.66 11.32
N MET A 75 -9.58 -18.51 12.65
CA MET A 75 -10.34 -17.40 13.24
C MET A 75 -9.55 -16.09 13.24
N ALA A 76 -8.21 -16.18 13.20
CA ALA A 76 -7.29 -15.06 13.15
C ALA A 76 -5.93 -15.56 12.65
N ARG A 77 -5.02 -14.65 12.28
CA ARG A 77 -3.65 -14.97 11.79
C ARG A 77 -2.89 -15.96 12.70
N PRO A 78 -2.87 -15.83 14.04
CA PRO A 78 -2.17 -16.79 14.90
C PRO A 78 -2.69 -18.24 14.77
N ALA A 79 -3.95 -18.44 14.38
CA ALA A 79 -4.53 -19.77 14.17
C ALA A 79 -4.22 -20.36 12.78
N LEU A 80 -3.60 -19.61 11.88
CA LEU A 80 -3.37 -20.00 10.49
C LEU A 80 -2.48 -21.24 10.38
N ALA A 81 -1.35 -21.27 11.08
CA ALA A 81 -0.44 -22.41 11.06
C ALA A 81 -1.14 -23.69 11.51
N HIS A 82 -1.98 -23.61 12.54
CA HIS A 82 -2.79 -24.73 13.00
C HIS A 82 -3.83 -25.15 11.95
N ALA A 83 -4.54 -24.20 11.35
CA ALA A 83 -5.53 -24.47 10.30
C ALA A 83 -4.89 -25.19 9.09
N ILE A 84 -3.70 -24.74 8.66
CA ILE A 84 -2.91 -25.41 7.61
C ILE A 84 -2.60 -26.87 8.00
N GLN A 85 -2.18 -27.13 9.24
CA GLN A 85 -1.91 -28.49 9.70
C GLN A 85 -3.18 -29.36 9.77
N VAL A 86 -4.32 -28.78 10.17
CA VAL A 86 -5.62 -29.46 10.12
C VAL A 86 -6.00 -29.82 8.68
N ALA A 87 -5.88 -28.86 7.74
CA ALA A 87 -6.17 -29.09 6.33
C ALA A 87 -5.28 -30.20 5.73
N LYS A 88 -3.99 -30.25 6.09
CA LYS A 88 -3.06 -31.32 5.69
C LYS A 88 -3.48 -32.73 6.17
N ARG A 89 -4.10 -32.82 7.34
CA ARG A 89 -4.56 -34.09 7.94
C ARG A 89 -5.89 -34.58 7.37
N CYS A 90 -6.71 -33.66 6.86
CA CYS A 90 -8.01 -34.02 6.28
C CYS A 90 -7.85 -34.82 4.98
N ARG A 91 -8.79 -35.76 4.73
CA ARG A 91 -8.84 -36.50 3.47
C ARG A 91 -9.09 -35.57 2.28
N ARG A 92 -9.99 -34.60 2.48
CA ARG A 92 -10.31 -33.49 1.57
C ARG A 92 -10.68 -32.27 2.40
N ALA A 93 -10.18 -31.08 2.04
CA ALA A 93 -10.46 -29.85 2.76
C ALA A 93 -10.58 -28.65 1.82
N VAL A 94 -11.43 -27.70 2.21
CA VAL A 94 -11.39 -26.32 1.74
C VAL A 94 -10.76 -25.50 2.85
N LEU A 95 -9.59 -24.91 2.59
CA LEU A 95 -9.00 -23.89 3.46
C LEU A 95 -9.60 -22.55 3.06
N TRP A 96 -10.34 -21.94 3.98
CA TRP A 96 -11.11 -20.73 3.76
C TRP A 96 -10.39 -19.52 4.37
N LEU A 97 -10.00 -18.56 3.53
CA LEU A 97 -9.26 -17.36 3.91
C LEU A 97 -10.06 -16.11 3.49
N ASP A 98 -11.09 -15.81 4.26
CA ASP A 98 -11.91 -14.62 4.03
C ASP A 98 -11.15 -13.37 4.44
N ASP A 99 -11.11 -12.34 3.57
CA ASP A 99 -10.25 -11.18 3.69
C ASP A 99 -8.76 -11.58 3.84
N LEU A 100 -8.19 -12.10 2.75
CA LEU A 100 -6.83 -12.65 2.69
C LEU A 100 -5.78 -11.69 3.25
N GLU A 101 -5.99 -10.39 3.12
CA GLU A 101 -5.14 -9.35 3.69
C GLU A 101 -4.91 -9.50 5.21
N ASN A 102 -5.83 -10.12 5.94
CA ASN A 102 -5.68 -10.39 7.36
C ASN A 102 -4.71 -11.53 7.66
N TYR A 103 -4.39 -12.35 6.66
CA TYR A 103 -3.51 -13.51 6.76
C TYR A 103 -2.18 -13.32 6.04
N LEU A 104 -1.95 -12.14 5.43
CA LEU A 104 -0.66 -11.74 4.88
C LEU A 104 0.19 -11.06 5.97
N GLY A 105 1.52 -10.99 5.77
CA GLY A 105 2.43 -10.37 6.74
C GLY A 105 3.24 -11.40 7.53
N VAL A 106 3.81 -10.94 8.64
CA VAL A 106 4.63 -11.80 9.54
C VAL A 106 3.76 -12.92 10.11
N ASP A 107 4.31 -14.14 10.10
CA ASP A 107 3.61 -15.38 10.49
C ASP A 107 2.32 -15.64 9.67
N GLY A 108 2.20 -15.00 8.53
CA GLY A 108 1.10 -15.16 7.59
C GLY A 108 1.27 -16.33 6.61
N VAL A 109 0.41 -16.32 5.60
CA VAL A 109 0.46 -17.28 4.49
C VAL A 109 1.75 -17.09 3.69
N THR A 110 2.45 -18.18 3.39
CA THR A 110 3.62 -18.20 2.51
C THR A 110 3.38 -19.07 1.29
N THR A 111 4.06 -18.74 0.19
CA THR A 111 4.02 -19.54 -1.05
C THR A 111 4.42 -20.98 -0.81
N SER A 112 5.44 -21.22 0.03
CA SER A 112 5.90 -22.57 0.37
C SER A 112 4.83 -23.38 1.12
N ALA A 113 4.12 -22.76 2.08
CA ALA A 113 3.05 -23.43 2.83
C ALA A 113 1.85 -23.78 1.92
N LEU A 114 1.50 -22.88 0.99
CA LEU A 114 0.43 -23.11 0.00
C LEU A 114 0.84 -24.16 -1.03
N ALA A 115 2.06 -24.07 -1.57
CA ALA A 115 2.57 -25.04 -2.53
C ALA A 115 2.59 -26.46 -1.93
N GLU A 116 3.03 -26.60 -0.67
CA GLU A 116 3.01 -27.89 0.01
C GLU A 116 1.59 -28.46 0.19
N LEU A 117 0.59 -27.58 0.47
CA LEU A 117 -0.80 -27.98 0.57
C LEU A 117 -1.38 -28.50 -0.75
N ILE A 118 -1.08 -27.79 -1.84
CA ILE A 118 -1.71 -27.99 -3.15
C ILE A 118 -0.99 -29.05 -3.96
N GLN A 119 0.35 -29.01 -4.02
CA GLN A 119 1.15 -29.85 -4.89
C GLN A 119 1.31 -31.29 -4.38
N ARG A 120 1.37 -31.50 -3.05
CA ARG A 120 1.52 -32.86 -2.49
C ARG A 120 0.37 -33.79 -2.84
N ARG A 121 -0.83 -33.26 -3.02
CA ARG A 121 -2.05 -34.05 -3.32
C ARG A 121 -3.05 -33.19 -4.11
N PRO A 122 -2.88 -33.02 -5.41
CA PRO A 122 -3.78 -32.23 -6.25
C PRO A 122 -5.25 -32.63 -6.07
N GLY A 123 -6.12 -31.63 -5.93
CA GLY A 123 -7.57 -31.82 -5.76
C GLY A 123 -8.03 -32.31 -4.37
N ARG A 124 -7.12 -32.49 -3.39
CA ARG A 124 -7.52 -32.81 -2.01
C ARG A 124 -7.70 -31.61 -1.10
N VAL A 125 -6.89 -30.58 -1.29
CA VAL A 125 -7.05 -29.30 -0.60
C VAL A 125 -7.23 -28.23 -1.65
N VAL A 126 -8.28 -27.44 -1.47
CA VAL A 126 -8.54 -26.22 -2.24
C VAL A 126 -8.44 -25.07 -1.28
N VAL A 127 -7.66 -24.06 -1.63
CA VAL A 127 -7.59 -22.79 -0.91
C VAL A 127 -8.52 -21.80 -1.61
N LEU A 128 -9.50 -21.30 -0.89
CA LEU A 128 -10.45 -20.32 -1.39
C LEU A 128 -10.36 -19.06 -0.54
N ALA A 129 -10.01 -17.96 -1.16
CA ALA A 129 -9.79 -16.69 -0.48
C ALA A 129 -10.61 -15.57 -1.11
N THR A 130 -10.90 -14.55 -0.31
CA THR A 130 -11.48 -13.29 -0.77
C THR A 130 -10.51 -12.15 -0.45
N MET A 131 -10.53 -11.09 -1.24
CA MET A 131 -9.75 -9.88 -0.98
C MET A 131 -10.41 -8.65 -1.61
N ARG A 132 -10.20 -7.49 -1.00
CA ARG A 132 -10.72 -6.23 -1.53
C ARG A 132 -9.83 -5.74 -2.68
N SER A 133 -10.46 -5.23 -3.76
CA SER A 133 -9.73 -4.70 -4.93
C SER A 133 -8.73 -3.60 -4.57
N GLN A 134 -9.03 -2.79 -3.56
CA GLN A 134 -8.11 -1.77 -3.06
C GLN A 134 -6.87 -2.38 -2.41
N GLU A 135 -7.03 -3.45 -1.63
CA GLU A 135 -5.91 -4.14 -1.02
C GLU A 135 -5.05 -4.82 -2.09
N VAL A 136 -5.66 -5.48 -3.09
CA VAL A 136 -4.91 -6.07 -4.21
C VAL A 136 -4.10 -5.00 -4.94
N ARG A 137 -4.75 -3.90 -5.35
CA ARG A 137 -4.05 -2.76 -6.00
C ARG A 137 -2.94 -2.19 -5.14
N ARG A 138 -3.09 -2.20 -3.83
CA ARG A 138 -2.08 -1.75 -2.89
C ARG A 138 -0.84 -2.66 -2.91
N TYR A 139 -0.98 -3.95 -3.13
CA TYR A 139 0.14 -4.88 -3.30
C TYR A 139 0.72 -4.84 -4.72
N GLU A 140 -0.08 -4.55 -5.75
CA GLU A 140 0.33 -4.47 -7.16
C GLU A 140 1.00 -3.14 -7.52
N ALA A 141 0.42 -2.01 -7.12
CA ALA A 141 0.86 -0.66 -7.51
C ALA A 141 2.28 -0.30 -7.03
N ARG A 142 2.90 -1.10 -6.17
CA ARG A 142 4.15 -0.76 -5.51
C ARG A 142 5.40 -1.21 -6.21
N GLU A 143 5.31 -2.18 -7.09
CA GLU A 143 6.50 -2.64 -7.82
C GLU A 143 7.07 -1.57 -8.73
N GLU A 144 6.18 -0.75 -9.24
CA GLU A 144 6.48 0.18 -10.31
C GLU A 144 6.85 1.58 -9.83
N SER A 145 6.43 1.97 -8.63
CA SER A 145 6.46 3.36 -8.20
C SER A 145 7.69 3.78 -7.41
N ARG A 146 8.55 2.87 -6.95
CA ARG A 146 9.70 3.21 -6.12
C ARG A 146 11.01 2.63 -6.65
N LEU A 147 11.96 3.53 -6.89
CA LEU A 147 13.34 3.23 -7.32
C LEU A 147 14.15 2.42 -6.29
N THR A 148 13.69 2.31 -5.04
CA THR A 148 14.36 1.58 -3.98
C THR A 148 13.78 0.18 -3.88
N GLY A 149 14.61 -0.83 -4.03
CA GLY A 149 14.23 -2.25 -3.93
C GLY A 149 13.63 -2.68 -2.58
N SER A 150 13.49 -1.75 -1.66
CA SER A 150 13.12 -1.93 -0.27
C SER A 150 11.69 -2.43 -0.03
N ASP A 151 10.76 -1.86 -0.74
CA ASP A 151 9.38 -2.30 -0.66
C ASP A 151 9.18 -3.68 -1.30
N ARG A 152 10.08 -4.08 -2.22
CA ARG A 152 10.01 -5.36 -2.92
C ARG A 152 10.11 -6.55 -1.97
N ASP A 153 10.99 -6.51 -0.98
CA ASP A 153 11.26 -7.70 -0.19
C ASP A 153 10.22 -7.94 0.90
N ALA A 154 9.76 -6.91 1.57
CA ALA A 154 8.66 -7.02 2.52
C ALA A 154 7.35 -7.47 1.84
N TRP A 155 7.16 -7.03 0.59
CA TRP A 155 5.96 -7.32 -0.19
C TRP A 155 6.12 -8.47 -1.15
N ARG A 156 7.36 -8.87 -1.50
CA ARG A 156 7.61 -9.96 -2.43
C ARG A 156 6.92 -11.25 -2.01
N VAL A 157 7.08 -11.67 -0.75
CA VAL A 157 6.42 -12.88 -0.24
C VAL A 157 4.90 -12.76 -0.33
N GLN A 158 4.35 -11.60 -0.03
CA GLN A 158 2.90 -11.36 -0.07
C GLN A 158 2.39 -11.30 -1.51
N ARG A 159 3.15 -10.65 -2.42
CA ARG A 159 2.83 -10.65 -3.85
C ARG A 159 2.94 -12.02 -4.49
N GLU A 160 3.98 -12.77 -4.16
CA GLU A 160 4.11 -14.14 -4.64
C GLU A 160 2.90 -14.99 -4.24
N VAL A 161 2.34 -14.79 -3.04
CA VAL A 161 1.09 -15.43 -2.62
C VAL A 161 -0.07 -14.99 -3.52
N LEU A 162 -0.21 -13.69 -3.82
CA LEU A 162 -1.26 -13.19 -4.70
C LEU A 162 -1.11 -13.67 -6.14
N HIS A 163 0.11 -13.72 -6.66
CA HIS A 163 0.41 -14.23 -8.01
C HIS A 163 0.21 -15.74 -8.15
N MET A 164 0.32 -16.49 -7.04
CA MET A 164 0.05 -17.92 -7.03
C MET A 164 -1.45 -18.24 -7.19
N ALA A 165 -2.33 -17.29 -6.85
CA ALA A 165 -3.76 -17.48 -6.89
C ALA A 165 -4.33 -17.27 -8.31
N ALA A 166 -5.24 -18.14 -8.74
CA ALA A 166 -6.12 -17.83 -9.85
C ALA A 166 -7.13 -16.76 -9.41
N GLN A 167 -7.01 -15.56 -9.95
CA GLN A 167 -7.85 -14.44 -9.55
C GLN A 167 -9.16 -14.42 -10.33
N VAL A 168 -10.28 -14.24 -9.62
CA VAL A 168 -11.63 -14.06 -10.18
C VAL A 168 -12.16 -12.71 -9.74
N GLN A 169 -12.40 -11.82 -10.70
CA GLN A 169 -12.92 -10.49 -10.43
C GLN A 169 -14.43 -10.53 -10.20
N LEU A 170 -14.92 -9.85 -9.18
CA LEU A 170 -16.33 -9.69 -8.89
C LEU A 170 -16.69 -8.20 -8.87
N GLU A 171 -17.44 -7.80 -9.86
CA GLU A 171 -17.92 -6.43 -9.98
C GLU A 171 -18.94 -6.10 -8.89
N ARG A 172 -18.87 -4.87 -8.35
CA ARG A 172 -19.85 -4.38 -7.37
C ARG A 172 -21.22 -4.16 -7.99
N ARG A 173 -21.24 -3.53 -9.17
CA ARG A 173 -22.47 -3.30 -9.93
C ARG A 173 -22.90 -4.59 -10.63
N TRP A 174 -24.19 -4.82 -10.66
CA TRP A 174 -24.75 -5.99 -11.31
C TRP A 174 -24.92 -5.74 -12.80
N SER A 175 -24.60 -6.75 -13.61
CA SER A 175 -24.88 -6.74 -15.04
C SER A 175 -26.40 -6.79 -15.28
N VAL A 176 -26.81 -6.46 -16.49
CA VAL A 176 -28.23 -6.58 -16.91
C VAL A 176 -28.73 -8.01 -16.71
N GLY A 177 -27.92 -9.01 -17.07
CA GLY A 177 -28.28 -10.42 -16.85
C GLY A 177 -28.43 -10.82 -15.37
N GLU A 178 -27.61 -10.24 -14.50
CA GLU A 178 -27.73 -10.44 -13.04
C GLU A 178 -28.99 -9.77 -12.49
N GLN A 179 -29.33 -8.58 -12.96
CA GLN A 179 -30.56 -7.88 -12.60
C GLN A 179 -31.80 -8.65 -13.07
N ASP A 180 -31.79 -9.20 -14.29
CA ASP A 180 -32.88 -10.06 -14.82
C ASP A 180 -33.08 -11.32 -13.95
N ARG A 181 -31.97 -11.93 -13.48
CA ARG A 181 -32.05 -13.06 -12.53
C ARG A 181 -32.62 -12.65 -11.18
N ALA A 182 -32.29 -11.45 -10.71
CA ALA A 182 -32.81 -10.89 -9.45
C ALA A 182 -34.30 -10.58 -9.52
N GLU A 183 -34.84 -10.13 -10.67
CA GLU A 183 -36.26 -9.88 -10.88
C GLU A 183 -37.14 -11.10 -10.57
N ALA A 184 -36.63 -12.32 -10.85
CA ALA A 184 -37.32 -13.56 -10.50
C ALA A 184 -37.49 -13.76 -8.99
N HIS A 185 -36.73 -13.03 -8.18
CA HIS A 185 -36.73 -13.10 -6.71
C HIS A 185 -37.24 -11.83 -6.04
N LYS A 186 -37.83 -10.89 -6.78
CA LYS A 186 -38.33 -9.59 -6.28
C LYS A 186 -39.43 -9.68 -5.22
N ALA A 187 -40.00 -10.86 -5.03
CA ALA A 187 -40.91 -11.13 -3.95
C ALA A 187 -40.24 -11.04 -2.56
N ASP A 188 -38.90 -11.21 -2.47
CA ASP A 188 -38.14 -10.87 -1.28
C ASP A 188 -37.99 -9.34 -1.21
N PRO A 189 -38.49 -8.68 -0.16
CA PRO A 189 -38.49 -7.21 -0.07
C PRO A 189 -37.11 -6.58 -0.16
N ARG A 190 -36.07 -7.30 0.29
CA ARG A 190 -34.67 -6.84 0.26
C ARG A 190 -34.13 -6.79 -1.17
N ILE A 191 -34.48 -7.80 -1.97
CA ILE A 191 -34.12 -7.83 -3.39
C ILE A 191 -34.93 -6.80 -4.17
N GLY A 192 -36.23 -6.68 -3.88
CA GLY A 192 -37.09 -5.67 -4.48
C GLY A 192 -36.58 -4.24 -4.27
N LEU A 193 -36.19 -3.90 -3.02
CA LEU A 193 -35.60 -2.60 -2.68
C LEU A 193 -34.26 -2.39 -3.41
N ALA A 194 -33.42 -3.40 -3.44
CA ALA A 194 -32.12 -3.30 -4.08
C ALA A 194 -32.22 -3.09 -5.60
N LEU A 195 -33.18 -3.72 -6.27
CA LEU A 195 -33.47 -3.51 -7.68
C LEU A 195 -33.91 -2.06 -8.00
N THR A 196 -34.60 -1.39 -7.09
CA THR A 196 -34.97 0.03 -7.28
C THR A 196 -33.80 1.00 -7.16
N SER A 197 -32.69 0.55 -6.59
CA SER A 197 -31.50 1.36 -6.31
C SER A 197 -30.28 0.95 -7.11
N CYS A 198 -30.40 -0.02 -8.01
CA CYS A 198 -29.29 -0.67 -8.73
C CYS A 198 -28.50 0.28 -9.65
N ASP A 199 -29.08 1.41 -10.06
CA ASP A 199 -28.40 2.44 -10.87
C ASP A 199 -27.30 3.17 -10.08
N ARG A 200 -27.43 3.28 -8.77
CA ARG A 200 -26.52 4.03 -7.89
C ARG A 200 -25.64 3.13 -7.04
N PHE A 201 -26.17 2.01 -6.57
CA PHE A 201 -25.53 1.11 -5.61
C PHE A 201 -25.51 -0.33 -6.11
N GLY A 202 -24.53 -1.12 -5.70
CA GLY A 202 -24.53 -2.57 -5.90
C GLY A 202 -25.63 -3.23 -5.07
N LEU A 203 -26.29 -4.27 -5.59
CA LEU A 203 -27.38 -4.94 -4.88
C LEU A 203 -26.91 -5.54 -3.54
N ALA A 204 -25.73 -6.14 -3.49
CA ALA A 204 -25.14 -6.63 -2.25
C ALA A 204 -24.84 -5.50 -1.25
N GLU A 205 -24.52 -4.31 -1.74
CA GLU A 205 -24.28 -3.09 -0.95
C GLU A 205 -25.56 -2.60 -0.28
N VAL A 206 -26.66 -2.57 -1.02
CA VAL A 206 -27.99 -2.20 -0.48
C VAL A 206 -28.49 -3.25 0.51
N VAL A 207 -28.32 -4.54 0.19
CA VAL A 207 -28.68 -5.62 1.14
C VAL A 207 -27.83 -5.54 2.41
N ALA A 208 -26.60 -5.05 2.35
CA ALA A 208 -25.73 -4.83 3.52
C ALA A 208 -25.98 -3.49 4.23
N ALA A 209 -26.95 -2.68 3.77
CA ALA A 209 -27.30 -1.36 4.31
C ALA A 209 -26.10 -0.38 4.43
N GLY A 210 -25.09 -0.51 3.56
CA GLY A 210 -23.88 0.32 3.60
C GLY A 210 -24.16 1.82 3.49
N PRO A 211 -24.93 2.29 2.49
CA PRO A 211 -25.27 3.71 2.33
C PRO A 211 -26.04 4.29 3.53
N GLU A 212 -26.98 3.53 4.09
CA GLU A 212 -27.80 3.94 5.24
C GLU A 212 -26.94 4.06 6.52
N LEU A 213 -26.03 3.11 6.73
CA LEU A 213 -25.09 3.16 7.86
C LEU A 213 -24.13 4.35 7.73
N LEU A 214 -23.63 4.65 6.52
CA LEU A 214 -22.81 5.83 6.30
C LEU A 214 -23.58 7.12 6.57
N ALA A 215 -24.82 7.22 6.10
CA ALA A 215 -25.68 8.38 6.35
C ALA A 215 -26.00 8.52 7.84
N ALA A 216 -26.28 7.40 8.55
CA ALA A 216 -26.51 7.40 9.99
C ALA A 216 -25.26 7.92 10.75
N TRP A 217 -24.05 7.48 10.37
CA TRP A 217 -22.82 7.98 10.97
C TRP A 217 -22.59 9.47 10.72
N GLN A 218 -22.84 9.94 9.50
CA GLN A 218 -22.70 11.36 9.15
C GLN A 218 -23.68 12.25 9.92
N ASN A 219 -24.94 11.81 10.06
CA ASN A 219 -25.97 12.55 10.76
C ASN A 219 -25.79 12.51 12.30
N ALA A 220 -25.10 11.51 12.83
CA ALA A 220 -24.89 11.34 14.26
C ALA A 220 -24.05 12.45 14.90
N TRP A 221 -23.29 13.21 14.12
CA TRP A 221 -22.52 14.37 14.61
C TRP A 221 -23.39 15.58 14.98
N ALA A 222 -24.68 15.57 14.67
CA ALA A 222 -25.57 16.66 15.04
C ALA A 222 -25.71 16.74 16.59
N PRO A 223 -25.76 17.97 17.16
CA PRO A 223 -25.95 18.15 18.61
C PRO A 223 -27.17 17.41 19.12
N GLY A 224 -27.04 16.64 20.22
CA GLY A 224 -28.11 15.86 20.81
C GLY A 224 -28.55 14.62 20.03
N ALA A 225 -27.88 14.30 18.90
CA ALA A 225 -28.05 13.01 18.22
C ALA A 225 -27.18 11.92 18.91
N ASN A 226 -26.12 11.43 18.24
CA ASN A 226 -25.18 10.46 18.83
C ASN A 226 -23.72 10.86 18.55
N PRO A 227 -23.27 12.08 18.91
CA PRO A 227 -21.95 12.57 18.53
C PRO A 227 -20.80 11.78 19.18
N ARG A 228 -20.98 11.25 20.39
CA ARG A 228 -19.99 10.35 20.99
C ARG A 228 -19.93 9.02 20.25
N GLY A 229 -21.05 8.46 19.85
CA GLY A 229 -21.11 7.26 19.02
C GLY A 229 -20.42 7.47 17.68
N ALA A 230 -20.63 8.62 17.04
CA ALA A 230 -19.93 8.99 15.81
C ALA A 230 -18.41 9.10 16.00
N ALA A 231 -17.96 9.65 17.12
CA ALA A 231 -16.54 9.74 17.47
C ALA A 231 -15.91 8.35 17.73
N ILE A 232 -16.62 7.47 18.41
CA ILE A 232 -16.20 6.07 18.64
C ILE A 232 -16.04 5.33 17.30
N VAL A 233 -17.00 5.49 16.39
CA VAL A 233 -16.93 4.88 15.05
C VAL A 233 -15.74 5.45 14.26
N ALA A 234 -15.51 6.78 14.31
CA ALA A 234 -14.37 7.42 13.66
C ALA A 234 -13.04 6.84 14.16
N ALA A 235 -12.87 6.73 15.48
CA ALA A 235 -11.69 6.14 16.08
C ALA A 235 -11.49 4.67 15.64
N ALA A 236 -12.55 3.86 15.60
CA ALA A 236 -12.45 2.47 15.14
C ALA A 236 -12.11 2.35 13.65
N VAL A 237 -12.67 3.22 12.80
CA VAL A 237 -12.35 3.33 11.37
C VAL A 237 -10.88 3.65 11.20
N ASP A 238 -10.37 4.66 11.90
CA ASP A 238 -9.00 5.09 11.76
C ASP A 238 -7.99 4.11 12.37
N CYS A 239 -8.34 3.37 13.43
CA CYS A 239 -7.55 2.22 13.89
C CYS A 239 -7.31 1.19 12.77
N ARG A 240 -8.35 0.86 12.01
CA ARG A 240 -8.21 -0.05 10.85
C ARG A 240 -7.38 0.57 9.73
N ARG A 241 -7.58 1.85 9.47
CA ARG A 241 -6.83 2.61 8.46
C ARG A 241 -5.37 2.81 8.82
N SER A 242 -5.01 2.72 10.10
CA SER A 242 -3.61 2.73 10.58
C SER A 242 -2.92 1.36 10.47
N GLY A 243 -3.60 0.32 10.01
CA GLY A 243 -3.03 -1.02 9.83
C GLY A 243 -3.26 -1.97 10.99
N LEU A 244 -3.96 -1.56 12.05
CA LEU A 244 -4.33 -2.45 13.13
C LEU A 244 -5.29 -3.52 12.60
N ARG A 245 -4.86 -4.80 12.62
CA ARG A 245 -5.64 -5.92 12.07
C ARG A 245 -6.55 -6.57 13.09
N ARG A 246 -6.21 -6.51 14.38
CA ARG A 246 -7.03 -7.07 15.45
C ARG A 246 -8.20 -6.16 15.82
N PRO A 247 -9.29 -6.71 16.40
CA PRO A 247 -10.38 -5.92 16.95
C PRO A 247 -9.90 -4.94 18.03
N VAL A 248 -10.49 -3.75 18.06
CA VAL A 248 -10.18 -2.70 19.05
C VAL A 248 -10.91 -3.01 20.35
N SER A 249 -10.21 -2.93 21.48
CA SER A 249 -10.85 -3.14 22.78
C SER A 249 -11.79 -1.98 23.13
N ARG A 250 -12.78 -2.26 24.00
CA ARG A 250 -13.69 -1.22 24.50
C ARG A 250 -12.93 -0.10 25.21
N GLN A 251 -11.86 -0.45 25.95
CA GLN A 251 -11.03 0.52 26.65
C GLN A 251 -10.34 1.48 25.67
N TRP A 252 -9.77 0.96 24.60
CA TRP A 252 -9.15 1.80 23.56
C TRP A 252 -10.15 2.73 22.89
N LEU A 253 -11.36 2.26 22.59
CA LEU A 253 -12.42 3.11 22.04
C LEU A 253 -12.84 4.21 23.02
N GLN A 254 -12.83 3.91 24.34
CA GLN A 254 -13.12 4.88 25.38
C GLN A 254 -12.08 6.01 25.45
N ASP A 255 -10.81 5.67 25.20
CA ASP A 255 -9.71 6.63 25.23
C ASP A 255 -9.58 7.38 23.90
N PHE A 256 -9.66 6.66 22.78
CA PHE A 256 -9.35 7.20 21.46
C PHE A 256 -10.43 8.11 20.86
N HIS A 257 -11.70 7.98 21.27
CA HIS A 257 -12.78 8.81 20.71
C HIS A 257 -12.76 10.27 21.18
N LEU A 258 -12.14 10.54 22.33
CA LEU A 258 -12.19 11.86 22.98
C LEU A 258 -11.64 13.00 22.13
N PRO A 259 -10.47 12.88 21.47
CA PRO A 259 -9.98 13.92 20.57
C PRO A 259 -10.92 14.20 19.39
N TYR A 260 -11.49 13.16 18.77
CA TYR A 260 -12.45 13.34 17.67
C TYR A 260 -13.69 14.13 18.09
N LEU A 261 -14.17 13.87 19.31
CA LEU A 261 -15.31 14.60 19.87
C LEU A 261 -14.91 16.07 20.15
N ALA A 262 -13.74 16.29 20.74
CA ALA A 262 -13.25 17.62 21.09
C ALA A 262 -13.04 18.51 19.86
N GLU A 263 -12.46 17.98 18.78
CA GLU A 263 -12.24 18.71 17.52
C GLU A 263 -13.52 19.19 16.86
N ARG A 264 -14.65 18.53 17.09
CA ARG A 264 -15.96 18.87 16.49
C ARG A 264 -16.87 19.69 17.39
N GLY A 265 -16.40 20.11 18.56
CA GLY A 265 -17.15 20.97 19.47
C GLY A 265 -17.31 20.42 20.89
N GLY A 266 -16.89 19.17 21.16
CA GLY A 266 -16.87 18.61 22.50
C GLY A 266 -18.22 18.65 23.23
N PRO A 267 -18.30 19.35 24.38
CA PRO A 267 -19.55 19.46 25.16
C PRO A 267 -20.71 20.13 24.45
N ASP A 268 -20.44 21.04 23.48
CA ASP A 268 -21.47 21.77 22.74
C ASP A 268 -22.31 20.85 21.86
N LEU A 269 -21.78 19.67 21.51
CA LEU A 269 -22.50 18.63 20.80
C LEU A 269 -23.49 17.87 21.70
N GLN A 270 -23.49 18.11 23.01
CA GLN A 270 -24.34 17.39 24.00
C GLN A 270 -24.18 15.86 23.87
N PRO A 271 -22.97 15.33 24.04
CA PRO A 271 -22.68 13.91 23.76
C PRO A 271 -23.35 13.01 24.80
N GLU A 272 -23.99 11.96 24.29
CA GLU A 272 -24.62 10.89 25.08
C GLU A 272 -23.57 10.12 25.93
N PRO A 273 -24.01 9.40 27.01
CA PRO A 273 -23.14 8.54 27.80
C PRO A 273 -22.43 7.48 26.95
N PHE A 274 -21.19 7.11 27.32
CA PHE A 274 -20.37 6.16 26.54
C PHE A 274 -21.05 4.80 26.30
N ASP A 275 -21.78 4.27 27.30
CA ASP A 275 -22.51 3.01 27.16
C ASP A 275 -23.67 3.07 26.17
N GLU A 276 -24.30 4.22 26.09
CA GLU A 276 -25.37 4.50 25.13
C GLU A 276 -24.78 4.67 23.72
N ALA A 277 -23.69 5.42 23.59
CA ALA A 277 -22.94 5.59 22.36
C ALA A 277 -22.46 4.24 21.77
N MET A 278 -21.88 3.38 22.60
CA MET A 278 -21.47 2.03 22.20
C MET A 278 -22.66 1.17 21.78
N ARG A 279 -23.77 1.26 22.51
CA ARG A 279 -24.98 0.51 22.15
C ARG A 279 -25.53 0.98 20.81
N TRP A 280 -25.59 2.28 20.57
CA TRP A 280 -25.98 2.84 19.29
C TRP A 280 -25.07 2.37 18.15
N ALA A 281 -23.77 2.45 18.33
CA ALA A 281 -22.79 2.06 17.30
C ALA A 281 -22.84 0.56 16.95
N CYS A 282 -23.20 -0.30 17.92
CA CYS A 282 -23.31 -1.76 17.73
C CYS A 282 -24.71 -2.23 17.33
N THR A 283 -25.72 -1.35 17.39
CA THR A 283 -27.10 -1.75 17.07
C THR A 283 -27.27 -1.87 15.55
N ALA A 284 -27.81 -3.00 15.12
CA ALA A 284 -28.19 -3.22 13.73
C ALA A 284 -29.50 -2.46 13.41
N ALA A 285 -29.37 -1.14 13.15
CA ALA A 285 -30.52 -0.27 12.91
C ALA A 285 -31.13 -0.43 11.52
N TYR A 286 -30.37 -0.91 10.54
CA TYR A 286 -30.73 -0.87 9.11
C TYR A 286 -30.51 -2.22 8.40
N ALA A 287 -30.70 -3.34 9.01
CA ALA A 287 -30.85 -4.68 8.44
C ALA A 287 -29.80 -5.74 8.84
N THR A 288 -28.48 -5.51 8.82
CA THR A 288 -27.54 -6.64 8.96
C THR A 288 -26.45 -6.46 10.01
N SER A 289 -25.96 -5.25 10.20
CA SER A 289 -24.91 -4.97 11.17
C SER A 289 -24.98 -3.55 11.69
N GLY A 290 -24.39 -3.31 12.88
CA GLY A 290 -24.12 -1.97 13.36
C GLY A 290 -22.93 -1.34 12.64
N LEU A 291 -22.66 -0.08 12.96
CA LEU A 291 -21.45 0.65 12.53
C LEU A 291 -20.18 0.00 13.10
N LEU A 292 -20.31 -0.63 14.27
CA LEU A 292 -19.29 -1.48 14.88
C LEU A 292 -19.80 -2.92 15.01
N ILE A 293 -18.94 -3.86 14.64
CA ILE A 293 -19.17 -5.30 14.73
C ILE A 293 -18.30 -5.87 15.85
N GLY A 294 -18.88 -6.66 16.75
CA GLY A 294 -18.16 -7.30 17.85
C GLY A 294 -18.85 -7.21 19.18
N ASN A 295 -18.13 -7.60 20.24
CA ASN A 295 -18.64 -7.58 21.60
C ASN A 295 -17.51 -7.30 22.60
N TYR A 296 -17.88 -7.20 23.88
CA TYR A 296 -16.94 -6.85 24.95
C TYR A 296 -15.75 -7.82 25.07
N SER A 297 -15.95 -9.11 24.85
CA SER A 297 -14.91 -10.12 25.02
C SER A 297 -13.99 -10.28 23.80
N GLN A 298 -14.48 -9.97 22.61
CA GLN A 298 -13.76 -10.14 21.35
C GLN A 298 -13.18 -8.84 20.79
N GLY A 299 -13.63 -7.70 21.34
CA GLY A 299 -13.35 -6.37 20.80
C GLY A 299 -14.29 -5.99 19.65
N TYR A 300 -14.02 -4.85 19.03
CA TYR A 300 -14.87 -4.21 18.04
C TYR A 300 -14.10 -3.89 16.77
N VAL A 301 -14.78 -4.04 15.63
CA VAL A 301 -14.24 -3.72 14.31
C VAL A 301 -15.24 -2.79 13.62
N ALA A 302 -14.75 -1.73 12.99
CA ALA A 302 -15.60 -0.86 12.17
C ALA A 302 -16.12 -1.64 10.94
N PHE A 303 -17.37 -1.39 10.58
CA PHE A 303 -17.96 -1.98 9.37
C PHE A 303 -17.16 -1.54 8.14
N ASP A 304 -16.72 -2.48 7.33
CA ASP A 304 -15.74 -2.27 6.26
C ASP A 304 -16.15 -1.20 5.22
N TYR A 305 -17.44 -1.03 4.99
CA TYR A 305 -17.94 0.02 4.10
C TYR A 305 -17.53 1.43 4.52
N LEU A 306 -17.42 1.67 5.83
CA LEU A 306 -17.05 2.97 6.39
C LEU A 306 -15.56 3.33 6.14
N LEU A 307 -14.70 2.33 5.90
CA LEU A 307 -13.28 2.54 5.63
C LEU A 307 -13.03 3.28 4.30
N ASN A 308 -14.02 3.27 3.41
CA ASN A 308 -13.95 3.84 2.07
C ASN A 308 -14.87 5.06 1.91
N ALA A 309 -15.33 5.64 2.99
CA ALA A 309 -16.17 6.82 2.94
C ALA A 309 -15.43 8.00 2.26
N PRO A 310 -16.03 8.68 1.29
CA PRO A 310 -15.35 9.69 0.46
C PRO A 310 -14.88 10.94 1.23
N GLN A 311 -15.32 11.10 2.48
CA GLN A 311 -15.05 12.28 3.32
C GLN A 311 -14.02 12.00 4.43
N LEU A 312 -13.35 10.84 4.40
CA LEU A 312 -12.37 10.50 5.41
C LEU A 312 -11.12 11.37 5.28
N LEU A 313 -10.82 12.09 6.35
CA LEU A 313 -9.58 12.83 6.51
C LEU A 313 -8.40 11.86 6.72
N PRO A 314 -7.16 12.31 6.55
CA PRO A 314 -5.99 11.54 6.98
C PRO A 314 -6.11 11.13 8.44
N VAL A 315 -5.63 9.93 8.77
CA VAL A 315 -5.62 9.47 10.17
C VAL A 315 -4.83 10.45 11.03
N PRO A 316 -5.40 10.96 12.13
CA PRO A 316 -4.74 11.97 12.97
C PRO A 316 -3.48 11.42 13.68
N ASP A 317 -2.48 12.28 13.89
CA ASP A 317 -1.21 11.89 14.52
C ASP A 317 -1.43 11.44 15.97
N HIS A 318 -2.33 12.08 16.72
CA HIS A 318 -2.65 11.68 18.10
C HIS A 318 -3.15 10.23 18.20
N LEU A 319 -3.85 9.72 17.18
CA LEU A 319 -4.27 8.32 17.15
C LEU A 319 -3.09 7.38 16.87
N TRP A 320 -2.18 7.78 15.96
CA TRP A 320 -0.97 7.02 15.73
C TRP A 320 -0.14 6.86 17.00
N ASP A 321 0.09 7.94 17.75
CA ASP A 321 0.85 7.94 19.01
C ASP A 321 0.17 7.05 20.05
N ALA A 322 -1.15 7.17 20.20
CA ALA A 322 -1.93 6.36 21.13
C ALA A 322 -1.90 4.87 20.77
N LEU A 323 -2.06 4.52 19.48
CA LEU A 323 -1.96 3.14 19.00
C LEU A 323 -0.57 2.57 19.21
N LEU A 324 0.48 3.30 18.82
CA LEU A 324 1.86 2.85 18.94
C LEU A 324 2.25 2.62 20.41
N SER A 325 1.74 3.41 21.33
CA SER A 325 2.02 3.21 22.77
C SER A 325 1.51 1.87 23.31
N GLN A 326 0.46 1.31 22.70
CA GLN A 326 -0.26 0.12 23.16
C GLN A 326 -0.17 -1.07 22.20
N ALA A 327 0.30 -0.86 20.95
CA ALA A 327 0.39 -1.90 19.94
C ALA A 327 1.32 -3.03 20.37
N GLU A 328 0.94 -4.26 20.11
CA GLU A 328 1.86 -5.39 20.19
C GLU A 328 2.89 -5.35 19.04
N PRO A 329 4.06 -5.97 19.20
CA PRO A 329 5.13 -5.88 18.18
C PRO A 329 4.69 -6.27 16.77
N VAL A 330 3.83 -7.28 16.63
CA VAL A 330 3.30 -7.73 15.33
C VAL A 330 2.33 -6.71 14.73
N ASP A 331 1.47 -6.10 15.56
CA ASP A 331 0.59 -5.02 15.10
C ASP A 331 1.41 -3.79 14.67
N ALA A 332 2.44 -3.45 15.46
CA ALA A 332 3.35 -2.35 15.14
C ALA A 332 4.08 -2.58 13.80
N TYR A 333 4.44 -3.82 13.46
CA TYR A 333 5.01 -4.15 12.16
C TYR A 333 4.02 -3.87 11.02
N ASP A 334 2.77 -4.35 11.12
CA ASP A 334 1.74 -4.12 10.10
C ASP A 334 1.43 -2.61 9.96
N MET A 335 1.36 -1.90 11.08
CA MET A 335 1.17 -0.45 11.11
C MET A 335 2.36 0.28 10.47
N GLY A 336 3.60 -0.13 10.77
CA GLY A 336 4.81 0.45 10.21
C GLY A 336 4.90 0.27 8.70
N LEU A 337 4.56 -0.91 8.20
CA LEU A 337 4.43 -1.16 6.77
C LEU A 337 3.42 -0.22 6.13
N LEU A 338 2.24 -0.06 6.73
CA LEU A 338 1.20 0.80 6.19
C LEU A 338 1.59 2.28 6.22
N ALA A 339 2.19 2.72 7.31
CA ALA A 339 2.68 4.08 7.47
C ALA A 339 3.75 4.41 6.41
N HIS A 340 4.74 3.52 6.23
CA HIS A 340 5.76 3.65 5.19
C HIS A 340 5.14 3.78 3.81
N GLN A 341 4.15 2.95 3.54
CA GLN A 341 3.40 2.95 2.29
C GLN A 341 2.61 4.22 2.03
N SER A 342 2.07 4.80 3.09
CA SER A 342 1.31 6.05 3.04
C SER A 342 2.23 7.26 3.16
N ASN A 343 3.54 7.03 3.03
CA ASN A 343 4.59 8.04 3.14
C ASN A 343 4.60 8.81 4.48
N ARG A 344 4.10 8.16 5.53
CA ARG A 344 4.17 8.64 6.90
C ARG A 344 5.45 8.10 7.57
N LEU A 345 6.59 8.62 7.14
CA LEU A 345 7.91 8.05 7.47
C LEU A 345 8.25 8.14 8.96
N GLU A 346 7.74 9.13 9.67
CA GLU A 346 7.92 9.25 11.12
C GLU A 346 7.18 8.15 11.87
N GLN A 347 5.90 7.96 11.58
CA GLN A 347 5.07 6.91 12.16
C GLN A 347 5.58 5.51 11.74
N ALA A 348 6.05 5.37 10.50
CA ALA A 348 6.67 4.14 10.02
C ALA A 348 7.90 3.76 10.83
N THR A 349 8.80 4.72 11.05
CA THR A 349 10.04 4.50 11.84
C THR A 349 9.70 4.10 13.27
N ALA A 350 8.81 4.83 13.94
CA ALA A 350 8.41 4.55 15.32
C ALA A 350 7.74 3.16 15.45
N ALA A 351 6.87 2.81 14.52
CA ALA A 351 6.18 1.52 14.51
C ALA A 351 7.14 0.35 14.26
N LEU A 352 8.03 0.48 13.27
CA LEU A 352 9.01 -0.56 12.93
C LEU A 352 10.08 -0.72 14.03
N GLU A 353 10.45 0.36 14.71
CA GLU A 353 11.34 0.29 15.86
C GLU A 353 10.71 -0.52 17.01
N ARG A 354 9.43 -0.29 17.32
CA ARG A 354 8.70 -1.08 18.31
C ARG A 354 8.61 -2.56 17.90
N ALA A 355 8.36 -2.83 16.63
CA ALA A 355 8.32 -4.19 16.11
C ALA A 355 9.69 -4.88 16.23
N TRP A 356 10.76 -4.17 15.90
CA TRP A 356 12.14 -4.68 16.03
C TRP A 356 12.52 -4.96 17.48
N GLN A 357 12.25 -4.02 18.39
CA GLN A 357 12.48 -4.20 19.83
C GLN A 357 11.69 -5.39 20.39
N GLY A 358 10.52 -5.68 19.83
CA GLY A 358 9.70 -6.85 20.14
C GLY A 358 10.14 -8.15 19.46
N GLY A 359 11.24 -8.14 18.71
CA GLY A 359 11.81 -9.33 18.07
C GLY A 359 11.08 -9.80 16.81
N VAL A 360 10.28 -8.95 16.16
CA VAL A 360 9.59 -9.31 14.92
C VAL A 360 10.61 -9.46 13.79
N SER A 361 10.61 -10.62 13.13
CA SER A 361 11.54 -10.92 12.04
C SER A 361 11.35 -9.97 10.87
N GLY A 362 12.44 -9.44 10.33
CA GLY A 362 12.43 -8.51 9.20
C GLY A 362 12.12 -7.05 9.56
N ALA A 363 11.71 -6.77 10.80
CA ALA A 363 11.45 -5.40 11.24
C ALA A 363 12.70 -4.52 11.22
N ASP A 364 13.86 -5.09 11.53
CA ASP A 364 15.17 -4.42 11.46
C ASP A 364 15.53 -3.96 10.05
N PHE A 365 15.23 -4.78 9.06
CA PHE A 365 15.44 -4.46 7.65
C PHE A 365 14.55 -3.29 7.18
N LEU A 366 13.24 -3.39 7.46
CA LEU A 366 12.28 -2.35 7.08
C LEU A 366 12.50 -1.04 7.84
N LEU A 367 12.89 -1.12 9.12
CA LEU A 367 13.25 0.04 9.91
C LEU A 367 14.42 0.79 9.28
N ALA A 368 15.48 0.06 8.91
CA ALA A 368 16.64 0.67 8.28
C ALA A 368 16.27 1.40 6.98
N ILE A 369 15.35 0.86 6.21
CA ILE A 369 14.84 1.48 4.99
C ILE A 369 14.03 2.74 5.30
N ALA A 370 13.05 2.64 6.21
CA ALA A 370 12.24 3.78 6.60
C ALA A 370 13.10 4.95 7.15
N VAL A 371 14.18 4.63 7.85
CA VAL A 371 15.19 5.62 8.32
C VAL A 371 15.90 6.27 7.13
N GLY A 372 16.30 5.49 6.12
CA GLY A 372 16.95 6.01 4.91
C GLY A 372 16.02 6.90 4.08
N ASP A 373 14.81 6.44 3.83
CA ASP A 373 13.79 7.18 3.08
C ASP A 373 13.39 8.50 3.78
N ARG A 374 13.53 8.55 5.11
CA ARG A 374 13.36 9.77 5.90
C ARG A 374 14.52 10.78 5.74
N GLY A 375 15.57 10.42 4.99
CA GLY A 375 16.73 11.29 4.74
C GLY A 375 17.92 11.05 5.66
N ARG A 376 18.08 9.85 6.17
CA ARG A 376 19.22 9.41 7.00
C ARG A 376 19.97 8.24 6.36
N PRO A 377 20.51 8.40 5.14
CA PRO A 377 21.09 7.30 4.37
C PRO A 377 22.30 6.66 5.03
N ARG A 378 23.16 7.42 5.75
CA ARG A 378 24.32 6.85 6.47
C ARG A 378 23.89 5.97 7.65
N GLU A 379 22.85 6.38 8.36
CA GLU A 379 22.27 5.59 9.46
C GLU A 379 21.66 4.29 8.94
N ALA A 380 20.88 4.39 7.85
CA ALA A 380 20.31 3.25 7.15
C ALA A 380 21.36 2.25 6.65
N ALA A 381 22.41 2.73 6.00
CA ALA A 381 23.50 1.90 5.51
C ALA A 381 24.19 1.12 6.63
N ARG A 382 24.48 1.78 7.78
CA ARG A 382 25.06 1.11 8.96
C ARG A 382 24.15 0.01 9.52
N ALA A 383 22.84 0.28 9.62
CA ALA A 383 21.88 -0.71 10.09
C ALA A 383 21.79 -1.91 9.13
N LEU A 384 21.72 -1.65 7.82
CA LEU A 384 21.64 -2.67 6.78
C LEU A 384 22.89 -3.55 6.69
N GLU A 385 24.08 -3.02 6.99
CA GLU A 385 25.30 -3.83 7.08
C GLU A 385 25.17 -4.95 8.12
N GLY A 386 24.55 -4.65 9.25
CA GLY A 386 24.23 -5.64 10.29
C GLY A 386 23.22 -6.69 9.82
N VAL A 387 22.15 -6.25 9.16
CA VAL A 387 21.12 -7.13 8.59
C VAL A 387 21.72 -8.05 7.53
N MET A 388 22.45 -7.49 6.57
CA MET A 388 23.12 -8.21 5.49
C MET A 388 24.06 -9.30 6.04
N ARG A 389 24.87 -8.98 7.05
CA ARG A 389 25.79 -9.94 7.71
C ARG A 389 25.03 -11.11 8.34
N ARG A 390 23.95 -10.84 9.05
CA ARG A 390 23.09 -11.88 9.66
C ARG A 390 22.43 -12.77 8.61
N ARG A 391 21.80 -12.17 7.59
CA ARG A 391 21.14 -12.92 6.50
C ARG A 391 22.13 -13.75 5.70
N ARG A 392 23.31 -13.22 5.41
CA ARG A 392 24.36 -13.98 4.72
C ARG A 392 24.83 -15.21 5.51
N ALA A 393 24.92 -15.08 6.85
CA ALA A 393 25.31 -16.18 7.71
C ALA A 393 24.20 -17.25 7.86
N GLN A 394 22.94 -16.83 7.90
CA GLN A 394 21.80 -17.73 8.13
C GLN A 394 21.24 -18.36 6.85
N LEU A 395 21.18 -17.59 5.77
CA LEU A 395 20.51 -17.98 4.53
C LEU A 395 21.48 -18.26 3.37
N GLY A 396 22.71 -17.82 3.52
CA GLY A 396 23.73 -17.89 2.46
C GLY A 396 23.78 -16.65 1.57
N PRO A 397 24.89 -16.49 0.77
CA PRO A 397 25.14 -15.29 -0.01
C PRO A 397 24.21 -15.10 -1.22
N HIS A 398 23.63 -16.18 -1.73
CA HIS A 398 22.78 -16.19 -2.92
C HIS A 398 21.28 -16.24 -2.61
N HIS A 399 20.93 -16.22 -1.32
CA HIS A 399 19.51 -16.20 -0.94
C HIS A 399 18.90 -14.85 -1.35
N PRO A 400 17.69 -14.83 -1.93
CA PRO A 400 17.04 -13.59 -2.34
C PRO A 400 17.03 -12.50 -1.27
N ASP A 401 16.71 -12.82 -0.01
CA ASP A 401 16.69 -11.83 1.08
C ASP A 401 18.09 -11.29 1.42
N THR A 402 19.13 -12.07 1.19
CA THR A 402 20.52 -11.60 1.33
C THR A 402 20.85 -10.63 0.20
N LEU A 403 20.50 -10.99 -1.04
CA LEU A 403 20.72 -10.12 -2.21
C LEU A 403 19.96 -8.79 -2.06
N ALA A 404 18.73 -8.85 -1.56
CA ALA A 404 17.95 -7.65 -1.26
C ALA A 404 18.60 -6.75 -0.21
N SER A 405 19.16 -7.34 0.85
CA SER A 405 19.88 -6.55 1.86
C SER A 405 21.12 -5.87 1.29
N VAL A 406 21.82 -6.55 0.38
CA VAL A 406 22.98 -5.96 -0.34
C VAL A 406 22.51 -4.81 -1.23
N HIS A 407 21.40 -4.98 -1.93
CA HIS A 407 20.82 -3.94 -2.80
C HIS A 407 20.53 -2.67 -2.00
N GLN A 408 19.83 -2.78 -0.87
CA GLN A 408 19.46 -1.63 -0.05
C GLN A 408 20.67 -0.97 0.60
N TRP A 409 21.60 -1.78 1.09
CA TRP A 409 22.85 -1.27 1.65
C TRP A 409 23.64 -0.46 0.60
N ALA A 410 23.83 -1.01 -0.60
CA ALA A 410 24.54 -0.34 -1.68
C ALA A 410 23.82 0.95 -2.13
N PHE A 411 22.48 0.93 -2.19
CA PHE A 411 21.68 2.10 -2.52
C PHE A 411 21.93 3.24 -1.51
N PHE A 412 21.79 2.97 -0.20
CA PHE A 412 21.98 4.02 0.80
C PHE A 412 23.45 4.45 0.98
N ILE A 413 24.42 3.63 0.63
CA ILE A 413 25.81 4.05 0.51
C ILE A 413 25.96 5.13 -0.58
N GLY A 414 25.34 4.91 -1.75
CA GLY A 414 25.33 5.88 -2.85
C GLY A 414 24.59 7.18 -2.48
N GLU A 415 23.40 7.06 -1.87
CA GLU A 415 22.64 8.22 -1.36
C GLU A 415 23.40 9.01 -0.27
N ALA A 416 24.26 8.33 0.49
CA ALA A 416 25.15 8.97 1.47
C ALA A 416 26.33 9.72 0.83
N GLY A 417 26.48 9.62 -0.51
CA GLY A 417 27.49 10.32 -1.31
C GLY A 417 28.70 9.48 -1.72
N ASP A 418 28.72 8.17 -1.45
CA ASP A 418 29.79 7.26 -1.88
C ASP A 418 29.35 6.44 -3.11
N ALA A 419 29.27 7.12 -4.25
CA ALA A 419 28.82 6.53 -5.51
C ALA A 419 29.77 5.43 -6.04
N GLU A 420 31.08 5.55 -5.77
CA GLU A 420 32.09 4.58 -6.24
C GLU A 420 31.91 3.23 -5.52
N THR A 421 31.77 3.25 -4.18
CA THR A 421 31.48 2.04 -3.39
C THR A 421 30.13 1.45 -3.79
N ALA A 422 29.10 2.27 -4.01
CA ALA A 422 27.80 1.82 -4.45
C ALA A 422 27.86 1.11 -5.82
N ALA A 423 28.50 1.71 -6.81
CA ALA A 423 28.66 1.14 -8.15
C ALA A 423 29.37 -0.23 -8.11
N THR A 424 30.43 -0.34 -7.31
CA THR A 424 31.17 -1.59 -7.11
C THR A 424 30.30 -2.67 -6.48
N ALA A 425 29.60 -2.33 -5.41
CA ALA A 425 28.70 -3.25 -4.70
C ALA A 425 27.55 -3.73 -5.59
N PHE A 426 26.96 -2.84 -6.39
CA PHE A 426 25.95 -3.23 -7.38
C PHE A 426 26.51 -4.12 -8.47
N GLY A 427 27.78 -3.94 -8.90
CA GLY A 427 28.45 -4.84 -9.84
C GLY A 427 28.56 -6.27 -9.30
N GLU A 428 28.98 -6.41 -8.04
CA GLU A 428 29.03 -7.71 -7.36
C GLU A 428 27.62 -8.32 -7.19
N LEU A 429 26.65 -7.49 -6.84
CA LEU A 429 25.26 -7.91 -6.71
C LEU A 429 24.68 -8.40 -8.04
N VAL A 430 24.93 -7.72 -9.14
CA VAL A 430 24.48 -8.13 -10.50
C VAL A 430 25.02 -9.51 -10.83
N ALA A 431 26.30 -9.78 -10.57
CA ALA A 431 26.89 -11.10 -10.80
C ALA A 431 26.21 -12.19 -9.95
N ALA A 432 26.03 -11.93 -8.66
CA ALA A 432 25.38 -12.85 -7.73
C ALA A 432 23.88 -13.08 -8.05
N ALA A 433 23.15 -12.02 -8.37
CA ALA A 433 21.73 -12.09 -8.73
C ALA A 433 21.53 -12.80 -10.09
N THR A 434 22.40 -12.57 -11.05
CA THR A 434 22.36 -13.28 -12.34
C THR A 434 22.56 -14.79 -12.16
N ALA A 435 23.49 -15.18 -11.29
CA ALA A 435 23.76 -16.60 -11.00
C ALA A 435 22.59 -17.26 -10.22
N ALA A 436 21.94 -16.53 -9.31
CA ALA A 436 20.91 -17.07 -8.44
C ALA A 436 19.50 -17.02 -9.05
N LEU A 437 19.17 -15.93 -9.76
CA LEU A 437 17.82 -15.61 -10.21
C LEU A 437 17.70 -15.59 -11.76
N GLY A 438 18.82 -15.43 -12.46
CA GLY A 438 18.87 -15.26 -13.92
C GLY A 438 18.98 -13.79 -14.35
N ALA A 439 19.50 -13.57 -15.57
CA ALA A 439 19.78 -12.23 -16.11
C ALA A 439 18.52 -11.38 -16.37
N GLY A 440 17.40 -12.02 -16.71
CA GLY A 440 16.10 -11.36 -16.96
C GLY A 440 15.21 -11.19 -15.72
N HIS A 441 15.68 -11.60 -14.55
CA HIS A 441 14.91 -11.45 -13.32
C HIS A 441 14.78 -9.95 -12.93
N ALA A 442 13.62 -9.53 -12.47
CA ALA A 442 13.35 -8.12 -12.13
C ALA A 442 14.38 -7.53 -11.16
N ASP A 443 14.81 -8.28 -10.13
CA ASP A 443 15.82 -7.81 -9.17
C ASP A 443 17.20 -7.69 -9.81
N THR A 444 17.55 -8.59 -10.76
CA THR A 444 18.82 -8.49 -11.52
C THR A 444 18.80 -7.25 -12.40
N LEU A 445 17.70 -6.99 -13.10
CA LEU A 445 17.53 -5.81 -13.94
C LEU A 445 17.52 -4.52 -13.11
N ALA A 446 16.94 -4.54 -11.90
CA ALA A 446 16.99 -3.40 -10.99
C ALA A 446 18.42 -3.13 -10.49
N ALA A 447 19.15 -4.16 -10.11
CA ALA A 447 20.56 -4.02 -9.71
C ALA A 447 21.43 -3.46 -10.84
N ARG A 448 21.23 -3.91 -12.09
CA ARG A 448 21.90 -3.37 -13.28
C ARG A 448 21.59 -1.88 -13.50
N HIS A 449 20.35 -1.45 -13.26
CA HIS A 449 19.98 -0.04 -13.36
C HIS A 449 20.72 0.81 -12.31
N GLN A 450 20.74 0.36 -11.05
CA GLN A 450 21.44 1.07 -9.99
C GLN A 450 22.96 1.07 -10.19
N GLN A 451 23.53 -0.04 -10.65
CA GLN A 451 24.94 -0.08 -11.04
C GLN A 451 25.26 1.02 -12.05
N ALA A 452 24.50 1.07 -13.14
CA ALA A 452 24.72 2.07 -14.19
C ALA A 452 24.54 3.50 -13.68
N TYR A 453 23.51 3.73 -12.84
CA TYR A 453 23.26 5.04 -12.26
C TYR A 453 24.43 5.51 -11.38
N PHE A 454 24.89 4.69 -10.43
CA PHE A 454 25.99 5.05 -9.54
C PHE A 454 27.35 5.05 -10.26
N THR A 455 27.53 4.29 -11.34
CA THR A 455 28.71 4.42 -12.22
C THR A 455 28.78 5.83 -12.81
N GLY A 456 27.65 6.36 -13.29
CA GLY A 456 27.58 7.74 -13.80
C GLY A 456 27.77 8.80 -12.73
N GLU A 457 27.17 8.61 -11.54
CA GLU A 457 27.35 9.52 -10.39
C GLU A 457 28.80 9.51 -9.86
N ALA A 458 29.52 8.39 -9.99
CA ALA A 458 30.95 8.28 -9.69
C ALA A 458 31.84 8.98 -10.74
N GLY A 459 31.27 9.47 -11.86
CA GLY A 459 31.95 10.24 -12.89
C GLY A 459 32.25 9.46 -14.18
N ASP A 460 32.04 8.14 -14.22
CA ASP A 460 32.19 7.36 -15.45
C ASP A 460 30.90 7.36 -16.29
N THR A 461 30.64 8.51 -16.87
CA THR A 461 29.42 8.77 -17.65
C THR A 461 29.33 7.91 -18.91
N GLU A 462 30.46 7.61 -19.55
CA GLU A 462 30.51 6.78 -20.78
C GLU A 462 30.11 5.34 -20.46
N ALA A 463 30.67 4.76 -19.40
CA ALA A 463 30.31 3.42 -18.95
C ALA A 463 28.82 3.36 -18.52
N ALA A 464 28.30 4.38 -17.82
CA ALA A 464 26.90 4.45 -17.45
C ALA A 464 25.97 4.43 -18.68
N VAL A 465 26.28 5.21 -19.71
CA VAL A 465 25.53 5.23 -20.98
C VAL A 465 25.52 3.87 -21.66
N GLN A 466 26.67 3.19 -21.72
CA GLN A 466 26.80 1.85 -22.31
C GLN A 466 25.96 0.82 -21.52
N GLN A 467 26.07 0.82 -20.19
CA GLN A 467 25.33 -0.08 -19.31
C GLN A 467 23.81 0.13 -19.42
N LEU A 468 23.35 1.39 -19.42
CA LEU A 468 21.93 1.73 -19.57
C LEU A 468 21.38 1.35 -20.94
N THR A 469 22.18 1.54 -22.00
CA THR A 469 21.77 1.15 -23.37
C THR A 469 21.54 -0.36 -23.46
N ALA A 470 22.48 -1.16 -22.94
CA ALA A 470 22.33 -2.61 -22.90
C ALA A 470 21.14 -3.07 -22.04
N LEU A 471 20.98 -2.48 -20.86
CA LEU A 471 19.85 -2.77 -19.97
C LEU A 471 18.51 -2.45 -20.63
N LEU A 472 18.39 -1.31 -21.30
CA LEU A 472 17.15 -0.89 -21.95
C LEU A 472 16.77 -1.78 -23.13
N SER A 473 17.75 -2.31 -23.89
CA SER A 473 17.49 -3.31 -24.91
C SER A 473 16.81 -4.54 -24.30
N ASP A 474 17.41 -5.12 -23.24
CA ASP A 474 16.89 -6.30 -22.57
C ASP A 474 15.50 -6.05 -21.94
N ARG A 475 15.34 -4.91 -21.23
CA ARG A 475 14.06 -4.58 -20.58
C ARG A 475 12.93 -4.32 -21.58
N THR A 476 13.22 -3.62 -22.67
CA THR A 476 12.19 -3.32 -23.68
C THR A 476 11.67 -4.60 -24.35
N GLU A 477 12.55 -5.58 -24.54
CA GLU A 477 12.16 -6.89 -25.06
C GLU A 477 11.30 -7.69 -24.06
N LEU A 478 11.62 -7.61 -22.76
CA LEU A 478 10.96 -8.40 -21.71
C LEU A 478 9.67 -7.75 -21.20
N GLU A 479 9.67 -6.44 -20.98
CA GLU A 479 8.64 -5.70 -20.25
C GLU A 479 7.79 -4.81 -21.18
N GLY A 480 8.29 -4.50 -22.40
CA GLY A 480 7.64 -3.57 -23.34
C GLY A 480 8.11 -2.11 -23.17
N PRO A 481 7.93 -1.27 -24.22
CA PRO A 481 8.47 0.09 -24.27
C PRO A 481 7.80 1.08 -23.30
N ASP A 482 6.55 0.82 -22.89
CA ASP A 482 5.75 1.69 -22.03
C ASP A 482 5.82 1.29 -20.55
N HIS A 483 6.62 0.25 -20.22
CA HIS A 483 6.79 -0.19 -18.84
C HIS A 483 7.47 0.89 -18.00
N PRO A 484 7.01 1.19 -16.76
CA PRO A 484 7.55 2.26 -15.92
C PRO A 484 9.06 2.20 -15.72
N GLN A 485 9.63 0.99 -15.55
CA GLN A 485 11.07 0.79 -15.40
C GLN A 485 11.86 1.04 -16.69
N VAL A 486 11.26 0.83 -17.86
CA VAL A 486 11.86 1.21 -19.16
C VAL A 486 11.87 2.73 -19.29
N LEU A 487 10.79 3.40 -18.93
CA LEU A 487 10.71 4.86 -18.94
C LEU A 487 11.70 5.49 -17.94
N ALA A 488 11.86 4.92 -16.76
CA ALA A 488 12.85 5.33 -15.78
C ALA A 488 14.29 5.14 -16.29
N GLY A 489 14.59 4.02 -16.92
CA GLY A 489 15.90 3.75 -17.53
C GLY A 489 16.19 4.72 -18.70
N ARG A 490 15.19 5.01 -19.55
CA ARG A 490 15.31 6.01 -20.62
C ARG A 490 15.62 7.40 -20.05
N ARG A 491 14.98 7.81 -18.94
CA ARG A 491 15.29 9.06 -18.25
C ARG A 491 16.75 9.12 -17.80
N SER A 492 17.24 8.05 -17.17
CA SER A 492 18.65 7.97 -16.71
C SER A 492 19.62 8.01 -17.88
N LEU A 493 19.33 7.30 -18.99
CA LEU A 493 20.13 7.33 -20.20
C LEU A 493 20.21 8.74 -20.80
N ILE A 494 19.06 9.43 -20.93
CA ILE A 494 19.01 10.80 -21.45
C ILE A 494 19.80 11.75 -20.55
N TRP A 495 19.68 11.60 -19.22
CA TRP A 495 20.44 12.40 -18.26
C TRP A 495 21.93 12.28 -18.47
N PHE A 496 22.48 11.06 -18.41
CA PHE A 496 23.92 10.86 -18.56
C PHE A 496 24.43 11.18 -19.98
N SER A 497 23.66 10.88 -21.03
CA SER A 497 24.00 11.29 -22.39
C SER A 497 24.11 12.81 -22.55
N SER A 498 23.33 13.59 -21.80
CA SER A 498 23.39 15.05 -21.83
C SER A 498 24.64 15.64 -21.18
N LEU A 499 25.36 14.85 -20.39
CA LEU A 499 26.62 15.29 -19.77
C LEU A 499 27.85 15.13 -20.70
N THR A 500 27.75 14.24 -21.68
CA THR A 500 28.84 13.95 -22.65
C THR A 500 28.53 14.43 -24.06
N GLY A 501 27.26 14.84 -24.36
CA GLY A 501 26.78 15.11 -25.70
C GLY A 501 26.03 16.42 -25.89
N ASP A 502 25.22 16.46 -26.93
CA ASP A 502 24.41 17.61 -27.30
C ASP A 502 23.15 17.73 -26.40
N LEU A 503 23.10 18.80 -25.59
CA LEU A 503 21.97 19.11 -24.71
C LEU A 503 20.65 19.26 -25.50
N ALA A 504 20.69 19.81 -26.72
CA ALA A 504 19.49 20.00 -27.54
C ALA A 504 18.91 18.67 -28.03
N ALA A 505 19.76 17.73 -28.42
CA ALA A 505 19.35 16.38 -28.78
C ALA A 505 18.75 15.64 -27.57
N ALA A 506 19.38 15.73 -26.41
CA ALA A 506 18.88 15.13 -25.18
C ALA A 506 17.53 15.75 -24.74
N GLU A 507 17.35 17.05 -24.90
CA GLU A 507 16.06 17.73 -24.64
C GLU A 507 14.95 17.24 -25.59
N GLN A 508 15.26 16.98 -26.86
CA GLN A 508 14.30 16.42 -27.80
C GLN A 508 13.87 15.00 -27.40
N GLN A 509 14.84 14.15 -27.01
CA GLN A 509 14.53 12.81 -26.51
C GLN A 509 13.67 12.85 -25.23
N LEU A 510 13.97 13.79 -24.34
CA LEU A 510 13.21 13.95 -23.10
C LEU A 510 11.77 14.43 -23.37
N ARG A 511 11.55 15.32 -24.33
CA ARG A 511 10.18 15.72 -24.75
C ARG A 511 9.38 14.51 -25.23
N GLN A 512 10.01 13.61 -26.02
CA GLN A 512 9.34 12.38 -26.45
C GLN A 512 9.05 11.46 -25.25
N LEU A 513 10.00 11.31 -24.33
CA LEU A 513 9.80 10.52 -23.11
C LEU A 513 8.63 11.04 -22.25
N VAL A 514 8.47 12.37 -22.11
CA VAL A 514 7.33 12.96 -21.40
C VAL A 514 6.00 12.57 -22.05
N VAL A 515 5.91 12.61 -23.38
CA VAL A 515 4.70 12.21 -24.11
C VAL A 515 4.40 10.72 -23.92
N ASP A 516 5.41 9.86 -23.98
CA ASP A 516 5.26 8.41 -23.79
C ASP A 516 4.80 8.12 -22.35
N ALA A 517 5.45 8.76 -21.36
CA ALA A 517 5.10 8.62 -19.95
C ALA A 517 3.67 9.11 -19.62
N GLN A 518 3.20 10.19 -20.22
CA GLN A 518 1.82 10.68 -20.05
C GLN A 518 0.74 9.70 -20.55
N ARG A 519 1.09 8.80 -21.47
CA ARG A 519 0.16 7.75 -21.95
C ARG A 519 0.13 6.55 -21.01
N ALA A 520 1.27 6.25 -20.38
CA ALA A 520 1.50 5.02 -19.62
C ALA A 520 1.30 5.20 -18.11
N LEU A 521 1.52 6.40 -17.57
CA LEU A 521 1.59 6.67 -16.13
C LEU A 521 0.52 7.68 -15.68
N ALA A 522 0.08 7.56 -14.45
CA ALA A 522 -0.75 8.59 -13.81
C ALA A 522 0.08 9.87 -13.53
N ALA A 523 -0.60 11.01 -13.41
CA ALA A 523 0.05 12.30 -13.18
C ALA A 523 0.88 12.34 -11.87
N GLU A 524 0.38 11.65 -10.83
CA GLU A 524 1.01 11.54 -9.52
C GLU A 524 2.03 10.39 -9.43
N ASP A 525 2.23 9.63 -10.50
CA ASP A 525 3.19 8.53 -10.51
C ASP A 525 4.61 9.05 -10.23
N PRO A 526 5.38 8.44 -9.32
CA PRO A 526 6.74 8.87 -8.98
C PRO A 526 7.69 8.94 -10.19
N HIS A 527 7.59 8.01 -11.15
CA HIS A 527 8.38 8.06 -12.37
C HIS A 527 7.98 9.25 -13.25
N MET A 528 6.66 9.53 -13.34
CA MET A 528 6.18 10.72 -14.06
C MET A 528 6.70 12.02 -13.43
N LEU A 529 6.62 12.12 -12.10
CA LEU A 529 7.16 13.27 -11.36
C LEU A 529 8.67 13.40 -11.52
N ALA A 530 9.41 12.29 -11.56
CA ALA A 530 10.86 12.28 -11.80
C ALA A 530 11.22 12.73 -13.23
N ILE A 531 10.48 12.25 -14.24
CA ILE A 531 10.66 12.65 -15.64
C ILE A 531 10.38 14.16 -15.82
N ARG A 532 9.31 14.68 -15.23
CA ARG A 532 8.98 16.13 -15.26
C ARG A 532 10.02 16.96 -14.52
N SER A 533 10.59 16.46 -13.41
CA SER A 533 11.70 17.13 -12.72
C SER A 533 12.93 17.24 -13.62
N THR A 534 13.31 16.13 -14.29
CA THR A 534 14.41 16.13 -15.26
C THR A 534 14.13 17.09 -16.43
N GLN A 535 12.87 17.19 -16.88
CA GLN A 535 12.47 18.18 -17.91
C GLN A 535 12.72 19.62 -17.44
N ALA A 536 12.33 19.94 -16.21
CA ALA A 536 12.56 21.28 -15.66
C ALA A 536 14.06 21.59 -15.52
N ASP A 537 14.88 20.60 -15.11
CA ASP A 537 16.35 20.75 -15.07
C ASP A 537 16.96 21.04 -16.45
N PHE A 538 16.51 20.34 -17.50
CA PHE A 538 16.99 20.60 -18.87
C PHE A 538 16.60 21.97 -19.37
N ILE A 539 15.37 22.42 -19.09
CA ILE A 539 14.88 23.77 -19.44
C ILE A 539 15.72 24.83 -18.72
N ALA A 540 16.05 24.60 -17.44
CA ALA A 540 16.93 25.50 -16.68
C ALA A 540 18.35 25.56 -17.28
N ARG A 541 18.95 24.40 -17.61
CA ARG A 541 20.27 24.30 -18.26
C ARG A 541 20.30 24.95 -19.65
N ALA A 542 19.17 24.96 -20.35
CA ALA A 542 19.02 25.65 -21.64
C ALA A 542 18.83 27.18 -21.50
N GLY A 543 18.94 27.73 -20.28
CA GLY A 543 18.82 29.16 -20.00
C GLY A 543 17.38 29.72 -19.93
N ARG A 544 16.37 28.86 -19.99
CA ARG A 544 14.95 29.22 -19.90
C ARG A 544 14.46 29.24 -18.44
N ALA A 545 15.11 30.09 -17.61
CA ALA A 545 14.93 30.09 -16.15
C ALA A 545 13.48 30.32 -15.70
N HIS A 546 12.72 31.25 -16.34
CA HIS A 546 11.32 31.52 -15.98
C HIS A 546 10.42 30.27 -16.20
N GLU A 547 10.58 29.58 -17.32
CA GLU A 547 9.83 28.39 -17.65
C GLU A 547 10.15 27.25 -16.67
N ALA A 548 11.42 27.02 -16.40
CA ALA A 548 11.87 26.03 -15.41
C ALA A 548 11.32 26.31 -14.01
N THR A 549 11.36 27.57 -13.55
CA THR A 549 10.82 27.98 -12.24
C THR A 549 9.32 27.71 -12.14
N GLY A 550 8.57 27.93 -13.22
CA GLY A 550 7.14 27.59 -13.28
C GLY A 550 6.88 26.11 -13.07
N LEU A 551 7.63 25.25 -13.76
CA LEU A 551 7.53 23.78 -13.62
C LEU A 551 7.95 23.29 -12.23
N PHE A 552 9.05 23.81 -11.68
CA PHE A 552 9.46 23.49 -10.30
C PHE A 552 8.45 23.94 -9.27
N THR A 553 7.77 25.08 -9.48
CA THR A 553 6.71 25.56 -8.59
C THR A 553 5.52 24.60 -8.56
N GLN A 554 5.10 24.14 -9.73
CA GLN A 554 4.04 23.13 -9.83
C GLN A 554 4.44 21.80 -9.18
N LEU A 555 5.62 21.28 -9.53
CA LEU A 555 6.14 20.02 -8.97
C LEU A 555 6.36 20.08 -7.46
N ALA A 556 6.86 21.21 -6.93
CA ALA A 556 7.04 21.40 -5.49
C ALA A 556 5.70 21.37 -4.75
N THR A 557 4.65 21.94 -5.33
CA THR A 557 3.30 21.90 -4.77
C THR A 557 2.74 20.48 -4.80
N GLU A 558 2.81 19.80 -5.96
CA GLU A 558 2.34 18.43 -6.12
C GLU A 558 3.05 17.45 -5.18
N ARG A 559 4.40 17.50 -5.12
CA ARG A 559 5.19 16.65 -4.22
C ARG A 559 4.93 16.95 -2.75
N SER A 560 4.79 18.23 -2.36
CA SER A 560 4.49 18.60 -0.98
C SER A 560 3.10 18.12 -0.54
N ASN A 561 2.13 18.11 -1.43
CA ASN A 561 0.79 17.58 -1.16
C ASN A 561 0.78 16.06 -1.07
N LEU A 562 1.56 15.38 -1.92
CA LEU A 562 1.60 13.93 -2.00
C LEU A 562 2.48 13.30 -0.90
N LEU A 563 3.64 13.89 -0.63
CA LEU A 563 4.69 13.30 0.20
C LEU A 563 4.85 14.01 1.57
N GLY A 564 4.31 15.22 1.70
CA GLY A 564 4.64 16.11 2.81
C GLY A 564 5.76 17.09 2.46
N ARG A 565 5.74 18.27 3.11
CA ARG A 565 6.68 19.38 2.81
C ARG A 565 8.13 19.05 3.18
N ASP A 566 8.33 18.23 4.17
CA ASP A 566 9.62 17.85 4.75
C ASP A 566 10.19 16.54 4.19
N HIS A 567 9.47 15.90 3.27
CA HIS A 567 9.98 14.71 2.57
C HIS A 567 11.21 15.05 1.73
N PRO A 568 12.30 14.24 1.73
CA PRO A 568 13.54 14.54 0.99
C PRO A 568 13.32 14.94 -0.49
N HIS A 569 12.45 14.23 -1.22
CA HIS A 569 12.13 14.57 -2.62
C HIS A 569 11.34 15.88 -2.76
N ALA A 570 10.49 16.23 -1.80
CA ALA A 570 9.81 17.52 -1.78
C ALA A 570 10.80 18.64 -1.49
N LEU A 571 11.67 18.47 -0.50
CA LEU A 571 12.75 19.40 -0.16
C LEU A 571 13.67 19.65 -1.36
N HIS A 572 14.09 18.59 -2.07
CA HIS A 572 14.89 18.71 -3.29
C HIS A 572 14.21 19.62 -4.33
N THR A 573 12.93 19.37 -4.65
CA THR A 573 12.22 20.14 -5.66
C THR A 573 11.98 21.60 -5.21
N ARG A 574 11.75 21.83 -3.93
CA ARG A 574 11.64 23.16 -3.34
C ARG A 574 12.97 23.93 -3.47
N LEU A 575 14.12 23.27 -3.25
CA LEU A 575 15.45 23.85 -3.46
C LEU A 575 15.68 24.21 -4.93
N GLN A 576 15.30 23.35 -5.88
CA GLN A 576 15.37 23.65 -7.32
C GLN A 576 14.50 24.87 -7.68
N ARG A 577 13.29 24.98 -7.10
CA ARG A 577 12.43 26.17 -7.25
C ARG A 577 13.11 27.42 -6.72
N VAL A 578 13.72 27.36 -5.53
CA VAL A 578 14.48 28.50 -4.94
C VAL A 578 15.60 28.94 -5.87
N GLN A 579 16.40 27.99 -6.40
CA GLN A 579 17.45 28.29 -7.36
C GLN A 579 16.88 28.99 -8.62
N GLY A 580 15.74 28.54 -9.12
CA GLY A 580 15.03 29.18 -10.23
C GLY A 580 14.57 30.59 -9.90
N LEU A 581 13.99 30.82 -8.71
CA LEU A 581 13.60 32.16 -8.24
C LEU A 581 14.79 33.10 -8.16
N MET A 582 15.94 32.65 -7.65
CA MET A 582 17.17 33.45 -7.63
C MET A 582 17.62 33.84 -9.04
N SER A 583 17.58 32.90 -9.99
CA SER A 583 17.95 33.12 -11.38
C SER A 583 17.00 34.07 -12.12
N THR A 584 15.77 34.25 -11.64
CA THR A 584 14.75 35.14 -12.23
C THR A 584 14.56 36.46 -11.47
N GLY A 585 15.39 36.72 -10.46
CA GLY A 585 15.37 37.96 -9.67
C GLY A 585 14.40 37.97 -8.49
N GLY A 586 13.75 36.85 -8.17
CA GLY A 586 12.81 36.72 -7.05
C GLY A 586 13.50 36.50 -5.69
N HIS A 587 14.53 37.26 -5.36
CA HIS A 587 15.42 37.05 -4.20
C HIS A 587 14.67 37.05 -2.85
N GLU A 588 13.68 37.89 -2.66
CA GLU A 588 12.91 37.96 -1.41
C GLU A 588 12.09 36.67 -1.18
N GLN A 589 11.39 36.22 -2.22
CA GLN A 589 10.64 34.96 -2.16
C GLN A 589 11.56 33.75 -1.98
N ALA A 590 12.71 33.76 -2.69
CA ALA A 590 13.72 32.71 -2.55
C ALA A 590 14.24 32.61 -1.11
N ARG A 591 14.49 33.77 -0.45
CA ARG A 591 14.97 33.80 0.93
C ARG A 591 13.93 33.26 1.91
N GLN A 592 12.69 33.74 1.83
CA GLN A 592 11.61 33.30 2.73
C GLN A 592 11.38 31.78 2.65
N GLU A 593 11.39 31.24 1.43
CA GLU A 593 11.22 29.81 1.25
C GLU A 593 12.42 29.02 1.71
N LEU A 594 13.63 29.52 1.48
CA LEU A 594 14.86 28.84 1.85
C LEU A 594 15.02 28.74 3.37
N ASP A 595 14.63 29.79 4.12
CA ASP A 595 14.61 29.75 5.59
C ASP A 595 13.69 28.62 6.11
N GLN A 596 12.50 28.46 5.50
CA GLN A 596 11.59 27.36 5.82
C GLN A 596 12.13 25.97 5.42
N ILE A 597 12.80 25.88 4.25
CA ILE A 597 13.41 24.62 3.80
C ILE A 597 14.51 24.18 4.76
N VAL A 598 15.33 25.11 5.24
CA VAL A 598 16.40 24.80 6.21
C VAL A 598 15.81 24.28 7.52
N GLU A 599 14.76 24.92 8.04
CA GLU A 599 14.06 24.45 9.24
C GLU A 599 13.46 23.04 9.05
N ASP A 600 12.71 22.82 7.97
CA ASP A 600 12.12 21.52 7.62
C ASP A 600 13.22 20.45 7.46
N ALA A 601 14.30 20.77 6.75
CA ALA A 601 15.40 19.87 6.46
C ALA A 601 16.22 19.50 7.72
N GLN A 602 16.48 20.46 8.61
CA GLN A 602 17.20 20.19 9.87
C GLN A 602 16.44 19.25 10.80
N ARG A 603 15.11 19.25 10.71
CA ARG A 603 14.26 18.35 11.52
C ARG A 603 14.34 16.89 11.05
N VAL A 604 14.43 16.63 9.75
CA VAL A 604 14.30 15.28 9.20
C VAL A 604 15.58 14.69 8.65
N LEU A 605 16.45 15.49 8.03
CA LEU A 605 17.67 15.02 7.38
C LEU A 605 18.82 14.83 8.38
N GLU A 606 19.70 13.89 8.09
CA GLU A 606 20.92 13.72 8.89
C GLU A 606 21.90 14.88 8.69
N PRO A 607 22.74 15.19 9.69
CA PRO A 607 23.80 16.19 9.54
C PRO A 607 24.74 15.88 8.38
N GLY A 608 24.97 16.87 7.51
CA GLY A 608 25.81 16.71 6.31
C GLY A 608 25.10 16.06 5.12
N HIS A 609 23.78 15.93 5.16
CA HIS A 609 23.00 15.54 4.00
C HIS A 609 23.16 16.57 2.88
N HIS A 610 23.30 16.11 1.61
CA HIS A 610 23.59 16.98 0.48
C HIS A 610 22.56 18.09 0.26
N HIS A 611 21.27 17.86 0.53
CA HIS A 611 20.23 18.91 0.46
C HIS A 611 20.44 20.02 1.48
N LEU A 612 20.88 19.70 2.71
CA LEU A 612 21.24 20.73 3.70
C LEU A 612 22.45 21.54 3.25
N SER A 613 23.47 20.88 2.70
CA SER A 613 24.66 21.56 2.17
C SER A 613 24.30 22.48 1.01
N PHE A 614 23.41 22.04 0.14
CA PHE A 614 22.90 22.83 -0.97
C PHE A 614 22.06 24.02 -0.51
N ALA A 615 21.17 23.84 0.48
CA ALA A 615 20.40 24.92 1.07
C ALA A 615 21.31 26.01 1.68
N HIS A 616 22.33 25.61 2.45
CA HIS A 616 23.29 26.56 3.03
C HIS A 616 24.12 27.27 1.95
N HIS A 617 24.46 26.59 0.85
CA HIS A 617 25.11 27.21 -0.27
C HIS A 617 24.24 28.30 -0.91
N LEU A 618 22.96 28.02 -1.16
CA LEU A 618 22.03 29.02 -1.70
C LEU A 618 21.82 30.21 -0.74
N LEU A 619 21.76 29.96 0.59
CA LEU A 619 21.72 31.03 1.59
C LEU A 619 22.94 31.94 1.52
N SER A 620 24.13 31.36 1.35
CA SER A 620 25.37 32.15 1.24
C SER A 620 25.37 33.04 -0.02
N GLN A 621 24.79 32.59 -1.12
CA GLN A 621 24.65 33.38 -2.34
C GLN A 621 23.67 34.55 -2.17
N LEU A 622 22.58 34.39 -1.40
CA LEU A 622 21.60 35.44 -1.12
C LEU A 622 22.10 36.48 -0.12
N GLN A 623 23.18 36.21 0.59
CA GLN A 623 23.79 37.16 1.56
C GLN A 623 24.94 37.99 0.95
N LEU A 624 25.38 37.65 -0.26
CA LEU A 624 26.36 38.45 -0.99
C LEU A 624 25.66 39.68 -1.57
N PRO A 625 26.24 40.92 -1.40
CA PRO A 625 25.63 42.17 -1.82
C PRO A 625 25.50 42.28 -3.35
#